data_27b79d22575f08f9d26b039ea7d39570
#
_entry.id   27b79d22575f08f9d26b039ea7d39570
#
_cell.length_a   1.000
_cell.length_b   1.000
_cell.length_c   1.000
_cell.angle_alpha   90.00
_cell.angle_beta   90.00
_cell.angle_gamma   90.00
#
_symmetry.space_group_name_H-M   'P 1'
#
loop_
_entity.id
_entity.type
_entity.pdbx_description
1 polymer ?
#
loop_
_entity_poly.entity_id
_entity_poly.type
_entity_poly.pdbx_seq_one_letter_code
_entity_poly.pdbx_strand_id
1 'polypeptide(L)'
;IGTLVSQAISRKLAKENFYEALLHQDGHQLEHVIPPRDLQSWQQLPVSAIANFSPVLLKDLSRETVEASLKQHPYLAFPVILDKQLTGVLTRAEAEKAMRENREPRLEPAVTCRPNQSIRELQLLLIESTTGVVVLTDRPGGRVLGLVTLHDLFRAEVSIAERSE
;
A
#
# COMPACT_ATOMS: atom_id res chain seq x y z
N ILE A 1 15.87 15.61 26.79
CA ILE A 1 15.10 16.63 26.01
C ILE A 1 14.60 16.03 24.69
N GLY A 2 15.40 15.19 24.01
CA GLY A 2 14.99 14.57 22.73
C GLY A 2 13.80 13.62 22.81
N THR A 3 13.63 12.89 23.89
CA THR A 3 12.52 11.91 24.09
C THR A 3 11.16 12.57 24.28
N LEU A 4 11.10 13.73 24.91
CA LEU A 4 9.83 14.48 25.12
C LEU A 4 9.32 15.11 23.80
N VAL A 5 10.22 15.57 22.94
CA VAL A 5 9.87 16.13 21.63
C VAL A 5 9.37 15.02 20.70
N SER A 6 10.00 13.85 20.71
CA SER A 6 9.57 12.68 19.92
C SER A 6 8.19 12.18 20.32
N GLN A 7 7.88 12.12 21.62
CA GLN A 7 6.56 11.72 22.12
C GLN A 7 5.47 12.76 21.81
N ALA A 8 5.80 14.04 21.82
CA ALA A 8 4.86 15.11 21.47
C ALA A 8 4.50 15.08 19.97
N ILE A 9 5.49 14.82 19.10
CA ILE A 9 5.28 14.68 17.67
C ILE A 9 4.45 13.42 17.36
N SER A 10 4.76 12.30 18.00
CA SER A 10 3.98 11.06 17.81
C SER A 10 2.52 11.18 18.27
N ARG A 11 2.27 11.91 19.37
CA ARG A 11 0.90 12.19 19.87
C ARG A 11 0.15 13.19 19.00
N LYS A 12 0.82 14.12 18.36
CA LYS A 12 0.22 15.08 17.45
C LYS A 12 -0.15 14.42 16.12
N LEU A 13 0.72 13.57 15.58
CA LEU A 13 0.45 12.77 14.39
C LEU A 13 -0.66 11.73 14.60
N ALA A 14 -0.80 11.17 15.80
CA ALA A 14 -1.90 10.27 16.14
C ALA A 14 -3.26 10.99 16.28
N LYS A 15 -3.28 12.33 16.44
CA LYS A 15 -4.49 13.16 16.48
C LYS A 15 -4.86 13.74 15.12
N GLU A 16 -3.93 13.89 14.23
CA GLU A 16 -4.21 14.27 12.85
C GLU A 16 -4.83 13.06 12.13
N ASN A 17 -5.94 13.30 11.47
CA ASN A 17 -6.60 12.26 10.70
C ASN A 17 -5.57 11.70 9.70
N PHE A 18 -5.48 10.37 9.58
CA PHE A 18 -4.60 9.66 8.65
C PHE A 18 -4.54 10.31 7.26
N TYR A 19 -5.66 10.83 6.79
CA TYR A 19 -5.80 11.51 5.52
C TYR A 19 -5.10 12.87 5.46
N GLU A 20 -5.12 13.62 6.54
CA GLU A 20 -4.41 14.91 6.62
C GLU A 20 -2.90 14.71 6.53
N ALA A 21 -2.37 13.67 7.19
CA ALA A 21 -0.94 13.36 7.16
C ALA A 21 -0.47 12.94 5.75
N LEU A 22 -1.26 12.13 5.03
CA LEU A 22 -0.94 11.70 3.66
C LEU A 22 -1.06 12.84 2.64
N LEU A 23 -2.06 13.70 2.78
CA LEU A 23 -2.29 14.81 1.87
C LEU A 23 -1.32 15.97 2.11
N HIS A 24 -0.85 16.17 3.34
CA HIS A 24 0.26 17.07 3.62
C HIS A 24 1.56 16.60 2.95
N GLN A 25 1.77 15.31 2.85
CA GLN A 25 2.94 14.74 2.18
C GLN A 25 2.90 14.99 0.66
N ASP A 26 1.69 15.02 0.07
CA ASP A 26 1.49 15.28 -1.37
C ASP A 26 1.29 16.78 -1.69
N GLY A 27 1.42 17.68 -0.70
CA GLY A 27 1.33 19.14 -0.90
C GLY A 27 -0.09 19.69 -1.10
N HIS A 28 -1.12 18.88 -0.83
CA HIS A 28 -2.51 19.33 -0.87
C HIS A 28 -2.97 19.87 0.49
N GLN A 29 -3.37 21.13 0.55
CA GLN A 29 -4.08 21.69 1.69
C GLN A 29 -5.57 21.35 1.54
N LEU A 30 -6.09 20.44 2.39
CA LEU A 30 -7.52 20.22 2.49
C LEU A 30 -8.11 21.07 3.61
N GLU A 31 -9.19 21.78 3.30
CA GLU A 31 -10.08 22.30 4.33
C GLU A 31 -10.62 21.14 5.16
N HIS A 32 -10.76 21.33 6.48
CA HIS A 32 -11.18 20.30 7.43
C HIS A 32 -12.52 19.68 7.01
N VAL A 33 -12.48 18.59 6.29
CA VAL A 33 -13.65 17.74 6.08
C VAL A 33 -13.73 16.79 7.27
N ILE A 34 -14.64 17.09 8.20
CA ILE A 34 -14.96 16.16 9.30
C ILE A 34 -15.76 15.01 8.66
N PRO A 35 -15.22 13.79 8.57
CA PRO A 35 -15.97 12.69 8.01
C PRO A 35 -17.21 12.39 8.87
N PRO A 36 -18.36 12.07 8.27
CA PRO A 36 -19.56 11.67 8.99
C PRO A 36 -19.26 10.50 9.93
N ARG A 37 -19.94 10.46 11.10
CA ARG A 37 -19.74 9.44 12.14
C ARG A 37 -19.86 7.99 11.63
N ASP A 38 -20.62 7.76 10.57
CA ASP A 38 -20.84 6.44 9.98
C ASP A 38 -19.65 5.92 9.17
N LEU A 39 -18.72 6.77 8.78
CA LEU A 39 -17.49 6.33 8.08
C LEU A 39 -16.55 5.48 8.95
N GLN A 40 -16.72 5.48 10.26
CA GLN A 40 -15.89 4.65 11.14
C GLN A 40 -16.27 3.16 11.09
N SER A 41 -17.52 2.82 10.73
CA SER A 41 -17.97 1.42 10.68
C SER A 41 -17.30 0.62 9.56
N TRP A 42 -16.99 1.23 8.42
CA TRP A 42 -16.34 0.55 7.30
C TRP A 42 -14.88 0.16 7.59
N GLN A 43 -14.21 0.85 8.51
CA GLN A 43 -12.85 0.50 8.95
C GLN A 43 -12.79 -0.86 9.65
N GLN A 44 -13.93 -1.37 10.12
CA GLN A 44 -14.05 -2.72 10.70
C GLN A 44 -14.25 -3.81 9.64
N LEU A 45 -14.53 -3.45 8.41
CA LEU A 45 -14.65 -4.42 7.32
C LEU A 45 -13.31 -5.13 7.08
N PRO A 46 -13.33 -6.38 6.63
CA PRO A 46 -12.12 -7.10 6.31
C PRO A 46 -11.44 -6.50 5.06
N VAL A 47 -10.12 -6.56 5.03
CA VAL A 47 -9.30 -6.09 3.89
C VAL A 47 -9.73 -6.75 2.58
N SER A 48 -10.21 -7.99 2.63
CA SER A 48 -10.76 -8.69 1.46
C SER A 48 -11.90 -7.96 0.76
N ALA A 49 -12.61 -7.06 1.44
CA ALA A 49 -13.69 -6.28 0.84
C ALA A 49 -13.22 -5.26 -0.22
N ILE A 50 -11.96 -4.83 -0.14
CA ILE A 50 -11.38 -3.81 -1.04
C ILE A 50 -10.17 -4.32 -1.84
N ALA A 51 -9.71 -5.54 -1.58
CA ALA A 51 -8.51 -6.10 -2.17
C ALA A 51 -8.68 -6.46 -3.64
N ASN A 52 -7.61 -6.28 -4.40
CA ASN A 52 -7.48 -6.82 -5.75
C ASN A 52 -6.93 -8.26 -5.66
N PHE A 53 -7.76 -9.26 -6.03
CA PHE A 53 -7.40 -10.67 -6.03
C PHE A 53 -6.81 -11.17 -7.36
N SER A 54 -6.59 -10.26 -8.31
CA SER A 54 -5.93 -10.57 -9.58
C SER A 54 -4.73 -9.65 -9.80
N PRO A 55 -3.76 -9.62 -8.86
CA PRO A 55 -2.61 -8.74 -8.96
C PRO A 55 -1.67 -9.20 -10.08
N VAL A 56 -1.00 -8.25 -10.70
CA VAL A 56 0.14 -8.54 -11.57
C VAL A 56 1.35 -8.84 -10.70
N LEU A 57 1.89 -10.04 -10.84
CA LEU A 57 3.02 -10.54 -10.06
C LEU A 57 4.20 -10.80 -11.00
N LEU A 58 5.39 -10.35 -10.61
CA LEU A 58 6.62 -10.70 -11.30
C LEU A 58 7.11 -12.06 -10.80
N LYS A 59 7.35 -12.99 -11.73
CA LYS A 59 7.81 -14.34 -11.42
C LYS A 59 9.31 -14.52 -11.66
N ASP A 60 9.93 -13.56 -12.28
CA ASP A 60 11.36 -13.44 -12.46
C ASP A 60 11.75 -11.96 -12.59
N LEU A 61 13.04 -11.67 -12.48
CA LEU A 61 13.60 -10.33 -12.56
C LEU A 61 14.43 -10.12 -13.84
N SER A 62 14.24 -10.98 -14.84
CA SER A 62 14.88 -10.78 -16.14
C SER A 62 14.50 -9.43 -16.74
N ARG A 63 15.44 -8.81 -17.42
CA ARG A 63 15.22 -7.50 -18.04
C ARG A 63 13.98 -7.49 -18.95
N GLU A 64 13.79 -8.58 -19.70
CA GLU A 64 12.68 -8.75 -20.65
C GLU A 64 11.33 -8.78 -19.92
N THR A 65 11.21 -9.56 -18.85
CA THR A 65 9.97 -9.67 -18.05
C THR A 65 9.64 -8.35 -17.36
N VAL A 66 10.65 -7.71 -16.77
CA VAL A 66 10.45 -6.41 -16.09
C VAL A 66 10.04 -5.34 -17.11
N GLU A 67 10.73 -5.21 -18.24
CA GLU A 67 10.41 -4.23 -19.28
C GLU A 67 9.01 -4.45 -19.88
N ALA A 68 8.64 -5.69 -20.16
CA ALA A 68 7.30 -6.03 -20.63
C ALA A 68 6.22 -5.63 -19.62
N SER A 69 6.43 -5.92 -18.35
CA SER A 69 5.49 -5.56 -17.28
C SER A 69 5.33 -4.05 -17.11
N LEU A 70 6.43 -3.29 -17.20
CA LEU A 70 6.40 -1.83 -17.14
C LEU A 70 5.65 -1.20 -18.31
N LYS A 71 5.78 -1.78 -19.52
CA LYS A 71 5.07 -1.32 -20.72
C LYS A 71 3.59 -1.66 -20.69
N GLN A 72 3.25 -2.84 -20.19
CA GLN A 72 1.88 -3.35 -20.19
C GLN A 72 1.02 -2.75 -19.06
N HIS A 73 1.63 -2.42 -17.92
CA HIS A 73 0.92 -2.01 -16.71
C HIS A 73 1.45 -0.68 -16.17
N PRO A 74 0.58 0.33 -15.95
CA PRO A 74 0.98 1.64 -15.41
C PRO A 74 1.15 1.64 -13.89
N TYR A 75 1.45 0.49 -13.28
CA TYR A 75 1.59 0.36 -11.83
C TYR A 75 2.93 0.92 -11.35
N LEU A 76 2.92 1.46 -10.13
CA LEU A 76 4.11 2.02 -9.48
C LEU A 76 4.96 0.95 -8.78
N ALA A 77 4.36 -0.19 -8.45
CA ALA A 77 5.02 -1.27 -7.76
C ALA A 77 4.44 -2.64 -8.14
N PHE A 78 5.28 -3.65 -8.12
CA PHE A 78 4.96 -5.03 -8.49
C PHE A 78 5.46 -5.99 -7.41
N PRO A 79 4.60 -6.81 -6.79
CA PRO A 79 5.05 -7.90 -5.95
C PRO A 79 5.84 -8.91 -6.75
N VAL A 80 6.94 -9.39 -6.19
CA VAL A 80 7.88 -10.34 -6.80
C VAL A 80 7.79 -11.68 -6.09
N ILE A 81 7.54 -12.74 -6.85
CA ILE A 81 7.48 -14.11 -6.36
C ILE A 81 8.58 -14.90 -7.04
N LEU A 82 9.58 -15.31 -6.27
CA LEU A 82 10.63 -16.23 -6.71
C LEU A 82 10.48 -17.54 -5.94
N ASP A 83 10.67 -18.65 -6.61
CA ASP A 83 10.55 -20.00 -6.02
C ASP A 83 9.22 -20.22 -5.27
N LYS A 84 8.13 -19.66 -5.80
CA LYS A 84 6.77 -19.68 -5.23
C LYS A 84 6.61 -18.92 -3.90
N GLN A 85 7.60 -18.13 -3.52
CA GLN A 85 7.58 -17.32 -2.30
C GLN A 85 7.60 -15.83 -2.64
N LEU A 86 6.86 -15.04 -1.85
CA LEU A 86 6.92 -13.58 -1.92
C LEU A 86 8.30 -13.13 -1.44
N THR A 87 9.10 -12.59 -2.37
CA THR A 87 10.48 -12.16 -2.09
C THR A 87 10.56 -10.68 -1.74
N GLY A 88 9.66 -9.87 -2.29
CA GLY A 88 9.64 -8.44 -2.06
C GLY A 88 8.73 -7.71 -3.04
N VAL A 89 8.92 -6.40 -3.14
CA VAL A 89 8.20 -5.53 -4.08
C VAL A 89 9.21 -4.77 -4.93
N LEU A 90 9.05 -4.80 -6.23
CA LEU A 90 9.83 -4.02 -7.19
C LEU A 90 9.07 -2.74 -7.51
N THR A 91 9.66 -1.59 -7.21
CA THR A 91 9.10 -0.30 -7.62
C THR A 91 9.46 0.01 -9.07
N ARG A 92 8.57 0.71 -9.78
CA ARG A 92 8.83 1.17 -11.16
C ARG A 92 10.09 2.01 -11.25
N ALA A 93 10.29 2.94 -10.32
CA ALA A 93 11.45 3.82 -10.28
C ALA A 93 12.76 3.02 -10.17
N GLU A 94 12.80 2.02 -9.30
CA GLU A 94 13.97 1.14 -9.16
C GLU A 94 14.18 0.26 -10.41
N ALA A 95 13.11 -0.29 -10.98
CA ALA A 95 13.18 -1.07 -12.20
C ALA A 95 13.79 -0.27 -13.36
N GLU A 96 13.29 0.96 -13.59
CA GLU A 96 13.80 1.86 -14.62
C GLU A 96 15.26 2.28 -14.36
N LYS A 97 15.61 2.53 -13.09
CA LYS A 97 16.99 2.84 -12.68
C LYS A 97 17.93 1.66 -12.95
N ALA A 98 17.54 0.46 -12.52
CA ALA A 98 18.33 -0.74 -12.71
C ALA A 98 18.58 -1.05 -14.19
N MET A 99 17.55 -0.85 -15.04
CA MET A 99 17.70 -1.00 -16.50
C MET A 99 18.65 0.02 -17.11
N ARG A 100 18.63 1.28 -16.68
CA ARG A 100 19.58 2.31 -17.14
C ARG A 100 21.02 2.01 -16.71
N GLU A 101 21.18 1.51 -15.49
CA GLU A 101 22.49 1.18 -14.89
C GLU A 101 23.00 -0.22 -15.27
N ASN A 102 22.22 -0.97 -16.02
CA ASN A 102 22.50 -2.35 -16.44
C ASN A 102 22.89 -3.26 -15.25
N ARG A 103 22.11 -3.21 -14.19
CA ARG A 103 22.26 -4.01 -12.98
C ARG A 103 20.96 -4.72 -12.59
N GLU A 104 21.06 -5.64 -11.69
CA GLU A 104 19.86 -6.24 -11.07
C GLU A 104 19.09 -5.21 -10.22
N PRO A 105 17.73 -5.22 -10.29
CA PRO A 105 16.91 -4.36 -9.48
C PRO A 105 16.92 -4.79 -8.01
N ARG A 106 16.86 -3.83 -7.11
CA ARG A 106 16.71 -4.06 -5.68
C ARG A 106 15.24 -4.17 -5.33
N LEU A 107 14.90 -5.10 -4.46
CA LEU A 107 13.54 -5.27 -3.96
C LEU A 107 13.37 -4.58 -2.61
N GLU A 108 12.25 -3.90 -2.45
CA GLU A 108 11.81 -3.41 -1.15
C GLU A 108 11.15 -4.55 -0.36
N PRO A 109 11.26 -4.55 0.98
CA PRO A 109 10.55 -5.52 1.79
C PRO A 109 9.04 -5.44 1.56
N ALA A 110 8.41 -6.59 1.37
CA ALA A 110 6.96 -6.64 1.21
C ALA A 110 6.27 -6.52 2.58
N VAL A 111 5.38 -5.53 2.72
CA VAL A 111 4.45 -5.47 3.84
C VAL A 111 3.27 -6.38 3.52
N THR A 112 2.89 -7.25 4.45
CA THR A 112 1.84 -8.26 4.24
C THR A 112 0.73 -8.16 5.26
N CYS A 113 -0.47 -8.57 4.87
CA CYS A 113 -1.61 -8.73 5.76
C CYS A 113 -2.42 -9.99 5.40
N ARG A 114 -3.37 -10.34 6.27
CA ARG A 114 -4.34 -11.39 6.01
C ARG A 114 -5.65 -10.80 5.48
N PRO A 115 -6.41 -11.53 4.65
CA PRO A 115 -7.67 -11.05 4.10
C PRO A 115 -8.73 -10.66 5.14
N ASN A 116 -8.69 -11.28 6.32
CA ASN A 116 -9.64 -11.05 7.41
C ASN A 116 -9.21 -9.96 8.41
N GLN A 117 -8.05 -9.35 8.25
CA GLN A 117 -7.67 -8.17 9.03
C GLN A 117 -8.59 -7.00 8.68
N SER A 118 -8.75 -6.07 9.61
CA SER A 118 -9.60 -4.90 9.41
C SER A 118 -8.93 -3.87 8.48
N ILE A 119 -9.74 -3.06 7.81
CA ILE A 119 -9.24 -1.94 7.02
C ILE A 119 -8.48 -0.95 7.91
N ARG A 120 -8.86 -0.80 9.18
CA ARG A 120 -8.11 0.02 10.14
C ARG A 120 -6.67 -0.46 10.34
N GLU A 121 -6.47 -1.79 10.47
CA GLU A 121 -5.11 -2.36 10.55
C GLU A 121 -4.35 -2.18 9.23
N LEU A 122 -5.04 -2.34 8.09
CA LEU A 122 -4.46 -2.09 6.77
C LEU A 122 -3.94 -0.66 6.62
N GLN A 123 -4.65 0.34 7.14
CA GLN A 123 -4.23 1.74 7.10
C GLN A 123 -2.84 1.94 7.73
N LEU A 124 -2.61 1.30 8.88
CA LEU A 124 -1.29 1.35 9.54
C LEU A 124 -0.20 0.68 8.70
N LEU A 125 -0.52 -0.47 8.11
CA LEU A 125 0.41 -1.20 7.24
C LEU A 125 0.75 -0.42 5.95
N LEU A 126 -0.21 0.31 5.39
CA LEU A 126 0.03 1.18 4.23
C LEU A 126 0.95 2.36 4.56
N ILE A 127 0.87 2.90 5.78
CA ILE A 127 1.81 3.94 6.27
C ILE A 127 3.22 3.36 6.42
N GLU A 128 3.35 2.14 6.93
CA GLU A 128 4.63 1.47 7.10
C GLU A 128 5.26 1.05 5.77
N SER A 129 4.44 0.84 4.74
CA SER A 129 4.89 0.41 3.42
C SER A 129 5.59 1.54 2.67
N THR A 130 6.88 1.38 2.38
CA THR A 130 7.65 2.30 1.53
C THR A 130 7.16 2.33 0.08
N THR A 131 6.45 1.30 -0.35
CA THR A 131 5.97 1.13 -1.73
C THR A 131 4.51 1.52 -1.93
N GLY A 132 3.78 1.82 -0.84
CA GLY A 132 2.33 2.08 -0.87
C GLY A 132 1.49 0.86 -1.25
N VAL A 133 2.06 -0.34 -1.16
CA VAL A 133 1.42 -1.62 -1.47
C VAL A 133 1.48 -2.54 -0.26
N VAL A 134 0.37 -3.15 0.09
CA VAL A 134 0.27 -4.23 1.08
C VAL A 134 -0.18 -5.50 0.36
N VAL A 135 0.57 -6.57 0.51
CA VAL A 135 0.31 -7.85 -0.16
C VAL A 135 -0.51 -8.76 0.76
N LEU A 136 -1.62 -9.29 0.25
CA LEU A 136 -2.44 -10.25 1.00
C LEU A 136 -1.85 -11.65 0.86
N THR A 137 -1.69 -12.31 2.00
CA THR A 137 -1.19 -13.68 2.06
C THR A 137 -2.11 -14.56 2.92
N ASP A 138 -2.15 -15.86 2.64
CA ASP A 138 -2.93 -16.82 3.44
C ASP A 138 -2.34 -16.99 4.86
N ARG A 139 -1.03 -16.87 4.98
CA ARG A 139 -0.25 -16.93 6.23
C ARG A 139 1.07 -16.17 6.05
N PRO A 140 1.77 -15.82 7.14
CA PRO A 140 3.10 -15.21 7.04
C PRO A 140 4.04 -16.05 6.17
N GLY A 141 4.63 -15.44 5.12
CA GLY A 141 5.46 -16.13 4.12
C GLY A 141 4.72 -17.11 3.22
N GLY A 142 3.39 -17.11 3.25
CA GLY A 142 2.54 -18.00 2.47
C GLY A 142 2.26 -17.50 1.05
N ARG A 143 1.25 -18.12 0.42
CA ARG A 143 0.84 -17.78 -0.94
C ARG A 143 0.24 -16.37 -1.01
N VAL A 144 0.62 -15.62 -2.03
CA VAL A 144 -0.02 -14.34 -2.36
C VAL A 144 -1.44 -14.59 -2.84
N LEU A 145 -2.40 -13.96 -2.21
CA LEU A 145 -3.83 -14.01 -2.53
C LEU A 145 -4.28 -12.78 -3.30
N GLY A 146 -3.68 -11.63 -3.02
CA GLY A 146 -4.05 -10.37 -3.63
C GLY A 146 -3.15 -9.24 -3.15
N LEU A 147 -3.54 -8.02 -3.44
CA LEU A 147 -2.90 -6.83 -2.92
C LEU A 147 -3.91 -5.71 -2.68
N VAL A 148 -3.51 -4.74 -1.86
CA VAL A 148 -4.22 -3.47 -1.69
C VAL A 148 -3.21 -2.33 -1.81
N THR A 149 -3.62 -1.31 -2.51
CA THR A 149 -2.89 -0.05 -2.63
C THR A 149 -3.63 1.06 -1.90
N LEU A 150 -2.95 2.18 -1.68
CA LEU A 150 -3.58 3.39 -1.16
C LEU A 150 -4.74 3.86 -2.06
N HIS A 151 -4.61 3.68 -3.39
CA HIS A 151 -5.67 4.01 -4.33
C HIS A 151 -6.95 3.17 -4.11
N ASP A 152 -6.82 1.88 -3.80
CA ASP A 152 -7.97 1.01 -3.52
C ASP A 152 -8.68 1.45 -2.25
N LEU A 153 -7.91 1.87 -1.23
CA LEU A 153 -8.45 2.42 0.01
C LEU A 153 -9.26 3.69 -0.24
N PHE A 154 -8.73 4.66 -0.99
CA PHE A 154 -9.45 5.89 -1.34
C PHE A 154 -10.70 5.62 -2.18
N ARG A 155 -10.62 4.72 -3.15
CA ARG A 155 -11.78 4.34 -3.96
C ARG A 155 -12.89 3.75 -3.11
N ALA A 156 -12.55 2.91 -2.15
CA ALA A 156 -13.53 2.33 -1.23
C ALA A 156 -14.20 3.41 -0.37
N GLU A 157 -13.43 4.36 0.13
CA GLU A 157 -13.96 5.47 0.94
C GLU A 157 -14.94 6.34 0.15
N VAL A 158 -14.59 6.76 -1.07
CA VAL A 158 -15.48 7.54 -1.93
C VAL A 158 -16.78 6.77 -2.22
N SER A 159 -16.69 5.47 -2.53
CA SER A 159 -17.86 4.63 -2.82
C SER A 159 -18.79 4.49 -1.61
N ILE A 160 -18.28 4.57 -0.41
CA ILE A 160 -19.08 4.49 0.82
C ILE A 160 -19.72 5.84 1.13
N ALA A 161 -18.99 6.95 0.93
CA ALA A 161 -19.53 8.29 1.10
C ALA A 161 -20.73 8.56 0.18
N GLU A 162 -20.65 8.15 -1.09
CA GLU A 162 -21.74 8.30 -2.07
C GLU A 162 -23.00 7.47 -1.75
N ARG A 163 -22.87 6.39 -0.98
CA ARG A 163 -24.02 5.55 -0.58
C ARG A 163 -24.72 6.05 0.70
N SER A 164 -24.12 7.00 1.36
CA SER A 164 -24.62 7.55 2.63
C SER A 164 -25.44 8.83 2.45
N GLU A 165 -25.55 9.33 1.22
CA GLU A 165 -26.45 10.39 0.78
C GLU A 165 -27.76 9.80 0.23
#